data_f08cccbeacaf8966b1780357594d9dfd
#
_entry.id   f08cccbeacaf8966b1780357594d9dfd
#
_cell.length_a   1.000
_cell.length_b   1.000
_cell.length_c   1.000
_cell.angle_alpha   90.00
_cell.angle_beta   90.00
_cell.angle_gamma   90.00
#
_symmetry.space_group_name_H-M   'P 1'
#
loop_
_entity.id
_entity.type
_entity.pdbx_description
1 polymer ?
#
loop_
_entity_poly.entity_id
_entity_poly.type
_entity_poly.pdbx_seq_one_letter_code
_entity_poly.pdbx_strand_id
1 'polypeptide(L)'
;MLNYKRYKKNPVIDYPEREWPNKEITKAPIWCSVDLRDGNQALIDPMIVEEKVEMFNYLVKLGFKEIEVGFPAASQIEYDFLRQLIERKMIPDDVRVQVLTQCRKELIERTFESIEGCSQAIVHIYNSTSTLQRDVVFHMNEDEIVNIAVEGTKMVKECAKDFPGKIILEYSPESFTGTELPFALRICTEVQKTWGATKENPIIINLPSTVEMNTPNVYADQIEWMNRHFEDRDSIILSVHPHNDRGTGVASAELSLLAGADRVEGTLFGNGERTGNVDVLNIAYNMFSQGIDPQLNIEHINEIIEIYERCCKIPIHPRHPYAGKLVFTAFSGSHQDAINKG
;
A
#
# COMPACT_ATOMS: atom_id res chain seq x y z
N MET A 1 19.21 13.35 -29.09
CA MET A 1 17.81 12.89 -29.23
C MET A 1 17.66 11.60 -28.45
N LEU A 2 16.66 11.50 -27.58
CA LEU A 2 16.39 10.27 -26.82
C LEU A 2 16.03 9.14 -27.80
N ASN A 3 16.67 7.97 -27.61
CA ASN A 3 16.41 6.82 -28.46
C ASN A 3 15.22 6.00 -27.92
N TYR A 4 13.99 6.42 -28.23
CA TYR A 4 12.77 5.75 -27.81
C TYR A 4 12.64 4.30 -28.35
N LYS A 5 13.35 3.94 -29.43
CA LYS A 5 13.36 2.60 -30.01
C LYS A 5 14.05 1.55 -29.12
N ARG A 6 14.74 1.99 -28.05
CA ARG A 6 15.29 1.08 -27.03
C ARG A 6 14.21 0.49 -26.13
N TYR A 7 13.05 1.15 -26.05
CA TYR A 7 11.93 0.70 -25.22
C TYR A 7 10.95 -0.13 -26.04
N LYS A 8 10.50 -1.22 -25.46
CA LYS A 8 9.42 -2.05 -26.00
C LYS A 8 8.14 -1.73 -25.25
N LYS A 9 7.01 -1.80 -25.96
CA LYS A 9 5.69 -1.70 -25.31
C LYS A 9 5.51 -2.89 -24.37
N ASN A 10 5.13 -2.63 -23.14
CA ASN A 10 4.75 -3.68 -22.21
C ASN A 10 3.49 -4.41 -22.70
N PRO A 11 3.38 -5.71 -22.44
CA PRO A 11 2.17 -6.46 -22.74
C PRO A 11 0.95 -5.81 -22.09
N VAL A 12 -0.15 -5.83 -22.79
CA VAL A 12 -1.46 -5.37 -22.33
C VAL A 12 -2.40 -6.55 -22.48
N ILE A 13 -3.19 -6.83 -21.46
CA ILE A 13 -4.19 -7.90 -21.55
C ILE A 13 -5.27 -7.52 -22.57
N ASP A 14 -5.70 -8.47 -23.36
CA ASP A 14 -6.94 -8.35 -24.13
C ASP A 14 -8.10 -8.69 -23.18
N TYR A 15 -8.83 -7.65 -22.74
CA TYR A 15 -9.87 -7.80 -21.72
C TYR A 15 -11.15 -7.08 -22.17
N PRO A 16 -11.87 -7.66 -23.16
CA PRO A 16 -13.10 -7.06 -23.68
C PRO A 16 -14.25 -7.06 -22.66
N GLU A 17 -14.19 -7.93 -21.66
CA GLU A 17 -15.23 -8.14 -20.65
C GLU A 17 -15.12 -7.21 -19.43
N ARG A 18 -14.27 -6.18 -19.49
CA ARG A 18 -14.11 -5.24 -18.39
C ARG A 18 -15.42 -4.51 -18.07
N GLU A 19 -15.69 -4.36 -16.79
CA GLU A 19 -16.89 -3.66 -16.30
C GLU A 19 -16.55 -2.41 -15.47
N TRP A 20 -15.30 -2.33 -14.96
CA TRP A 20 -14.88 -1.25 -14.07
C TRP A 20 -15.19 0.17 -14.61
N PRO A 21 -15.12 0.47 -15.93
CA PRO A 21 -15.44 1.82 -16.42
C PRO A 21 -16.89 2.25 -16.22
N ASN A 22 -17.79 1.30 -15.93
CA ASN A 22 -19.21 1.56 -15.69
C ASN A 22 -19.57 1.60 -14.20
N LYS A 23 -18.58 1.45 -13.31
CA LYS A 23 -18.79 1.44 -11.87
C LYS A 23 -18.47 2.81 -11.26
N GLU A 24 -18.95 3.02 -10.06
CA GLU A 24 -18.71 4.22 -9.26
C GLU A 24 -18.11 3.85 -7.92
N ILE A 25 -17.25 4.72 -7.38
CA ILE A 25 -16.79 4.61 -6.01
C ILE A 25 -17.92 5.13 -5.12
N THR A 26 -18.44 4.29 -4.23
CA THR A 26 -19.57 4.64 -3.35
C THR A 26 -19.24 4.65 -1.87
N LYS A 27 -18.03 4.17 -1.50
CA LYS A 27 -17.54 4.10 -0.12
C LYS A 27 -16.02 4.19 -0.08
N ALA A 28 -15.48 4.59 1.07
CA ALA A 28 -14.04 4.54 1.30
C ALA A 28 -13.50 3.10 1.25
N PRO A 29 -12.27 2.91 0.76
CA PRO A 29 -11.54 1.65 0.95
C PRO A 29 -11.08 1.49 2.40
N ILE A 30 -10.52 0.33 2.72
CA ILE A 30 -9.66 0.18 3.88
C ILE A 30 -8.36 0.92 3.57
N TRP A 31 -8.01 1.90 4.41
CA TRP A 31 -6.78 2.65 4.25
C TRP A 31 -5.64 2.04 5.05
N CYS A 32 -4.51 1.81 4.40
CA CYS A 32 -3.26 1.48 5.08
C CYS A 32 -2.22 2.57 4.82
N SER A 33 -1.72 3.20 5.89
CA SER A 33 -0.57 4.08 5.77
C SER A 33 0.71 3.28 5.74
N VAL A 34 1.56 3.55 4.74
CA VAL A 34 2.93 3.03 4.67
C VAL A 34 3.98 4.12 4.89
N ASP A 35 3.59 5.26 5.47
CA ASP A 35 4.48 6.39 5.76
C ASP A 35 5.69 6.01 6.60
N LEU A 36 5.50 5.16 7.62
CA LEU A 36 6.54 4.77 8.58
C LEU A 36 7.47 3.66 8.07
N ARG A 37 7.11 2.97 6.98
CA ARG A 37 7.96 1.98 6.33
C ARG A 37 8.45 2.50 4.99
N ASP A 38 7.62 2.46 3.94
CA ASP A 38 7.98 2.79 2.56
C ASP A 38 8.30 4.28 2.37
N GLY A 39 7.50 5.12 3.02
CA GLY A 39 7.75 6.55 3.08
C GLY A 39 9.06 6.88 3.81
N ASN A 40 9.27 6.30 4.99
CA ASN A 40 10.45 6.58 5.82
C ASN A 40 11.76 6.08 5.18
N GLN A 41 11.75 4.90 4.55
CA GLN A 41 12.95 4.34 3.90
C GLN A 41 13.46 5.19 2.73
N ALA A 42 12.60 6.02 2.16
CA ALA A 42 12.91 6.90 1.03
C ALA A 42 13.45 8.27 1.45
N LEU A 43 13.46 8.58 2.73
CA LEU A 43 13.94 9.86 3.24
C LEU A 43 15.47 9.91 3.22
N ILE A 44 16.03 11.05 2.81
CA ILE A 44 17.49 11.32 2.90
C ILE A 44 17.94 11.30 4.36
N ASP A 45 17.10 11.82 5.26
CA ASP A 45 17.26 11.82 6.70
C ASP A 45 16.06 11.11 7.34
N PRO A 46 16.15 9.77 7.53
CA PRO A 46 15.04 8.99 8.08
C PRO A 46 14.58 9.50 9.44
N MET A 47 13.30 9.31 9.74
CA MET A 47 12.71 9.73 11.01
C MET A 47 13.43 9.03 12.19
N ILE A 48 13.78 9.81 13.19
CA ILE A 48 14.18 9.28 14.51
C ILE A 48 12.96 8.71 15.24
N VAL A 49 13.18 8.00 16.33
CA VAL A 49 12.10 7.29 17.05
C VAL A 49 11.01 8.26 17.50
N GLU A 50 11.37 9.45 17.99
CA GLU A 50 10.44 10.47 18.43
C GLU A 50 9.55 10.99 17.29
N GLU A 51 10.12 11.23 16.11
CA GLU A 51 9.40 11.63 14.90
C GLU A 51 8.47 10.49 14.40
N LYS A 52 8.93 9.22 14.47
CA LYS A 52 8.09 8.05 14.15
C LYS A 52 6.89 7.94 15.10
N VAL A 53 7.11 8.16 16.40
CA VAL A 53 6.02 8.15 17.40
C VAL A 53 5.04 9.29 17.15
N GLU A 54 5.51 10.48 16.81
CA GLU A 54 4.66 11.61 16.46
C GLU A 54 3.82 11.30 15.21
N MET A 55 4.45 10.82 14.16
CA MET A 55 3.77 10.43 12.91
C MET A 55 2.75 9.32 13.17
N PHE A 56 3.09 8.27 13.92
CA PHE A 56 2.16 7.19 14.27
C PHE A 56 0.91 7.73 14.98
N ASN A 57 1.08 8.52 16.02
CA ASN A 57 -0.04 9.11 16.76
C ASN A 57 -0.91 10.00 15.85
N TYR A 58 -0.27 10.70 14.93
CA TYR A 58 -1.00 11.56 14.01
C TYR A 58 -1.79 10.75 12.97
N LEU A 59 -1.22 9.68 12.42
CA LEU A 59 -1.94 8.77 11.53
C LEU A 59 -3.16 8.13 12.22
N VAL A 60 -3.02 7.76 13.50
CA VAL A 60 -4.16 7.30 14.32
C VAL A 60 -5.21 8.41 14.46
N LYS A 61 -4.81 9.66 14.74
CA LYS A 61 -5.71 10.83 14.83
C LYS A 61 -6.43 11.10 13.52
N LEU A 62 -5.76 10.91 12.37
CA LEU A 62 -6.37 11.00 11.03
C LEU A 62 -7.39 9.91 10.75
N GLY A 63 -7.41 8.82 11.53
CA GLY A 63 -8.39 7.75 11.39
C GLY A 63 -7.89 6.49 10.68
N PHE A 64 -6.59 6.41 10.36
CA PHE A 64 -6.04 5.17 9.82
C PHE A 64 -6.22 4.02 10.81
N LYS A 65 -6.71 2.89 10.31
CA LYS A 65 -6.93 1.66 11.09
C LYS A 65 -5.88 0.60 10.80
N GLU A 66 -5.08 0.78 9.76
CA GLU A 66 -3.95 -0.06 9.42
C GLU A 66 -2.75 0.83 9.11
N ILE A 67 -1.62 0.57 9.79
CA ILE A 67 -0.39 1.38 9.70
C ILE A 67 0.80 0.43 9.62
N GLU A 68 1.52 0.46 8.49
CA GLU A 68 2.76 -0.31 8.34
C GLU A 68 3.91 0.43 9.02
N VAL A 69 4.40 -0.14 10.12
CA VAL A 69 5.32 0.53 11.03
C VAL A 69 6.80 0.27 10.74
N GLY A 70 7.09 -0.68 9.87
CA GLY A 70 8.47 -0.96 9.46
C GLY A 70 8.77 -2.42 9.12
N PHE A 71 10.07 -2.72 9.05
CA PHE A 71 10.62 -4.05 8.87
C PHE A 71 11.49 -4.43 10.11
N PRO A 72 10.85 -4.76 11.24
CA PRO A 72 11.53 -4.92 12.53
C PRO A 72 12.57 -6.03 12.53
N ALA A 73 12.42 -7.05 11.67
CA ALA A 73 13.41 -8.12 11.55
C ALA A 73 14.71 -7.67 10.86
N ALA A 74 14.69 -6.61 10.07
CA ALA A 74 15.86 -6.11 9.34
C ALA A 74 16.55 -4.93 10.03
N SER A 75 15.90 -4.25 10.98
CA SER A 75 16.40 -3.02 11.62
C SER A 75 16.11 -3.02 13.11
N GLN A 76 17.15 -2.87 13.93
CA GLN A 76 16.99 -2.76 15.38
C GLN A 76 16.22 -1.49 15.78
N ILE A 77 16.40 -0.39 15.05
CA ILE A 77 15.67 0.88 15.29
C ILE A 77 14.17 0.66 15.09
N GLU A 78 13.77 -0.06 14.05
CA GLU A 78 12.36 -0.35 13.79
C GLU A 78 11.78 -1.37 14.77
N TYR A 79 12.59 -2.34 15.19
CA TYR A 79 12.23 -3.25 16.27
C TYR A 79 11.96 -2.47 17.57
N ASP A 80 12.89 -1.63 18.00
CA ASP A 80 12.78 -0.86 19.24
C ASP A 80 11.61 0.14 19.19
N PHE A 81 11.37 0.76 18.03
CA PHE A 81 10.22 1.64 17.81
C PHE A 81 8.90 0.87 18.01
N LEU A 82 8.74 -0.28 17.37
CA LEU A 82 7.53 -1.10 17.52
C LEU A 82 7.34 -1.57 18.97
N ARG A 83 8.42 -2.04 19.61
CA ARG A 83 8.37 -2.41 21.04
C ARG A 83 7.92 -1.23 21.92
N GLN A 84 8.42 -0.03 21.63
CA GLN A 84 7.99 1.18 22.37
C GLN A 84 6.49 1.43 22.21
N LEU A 85 5.93 1.29 20.99
CA LEU A 85 4.49 1.47 20.78
C LEU A 85 3.67 0.47 21.60
N ILE A 86 4.11 -0.79 21.65
CA ILE A 86 3.41 -1.88 22.36
C ILE A 86 3.53 -1.69 23.88
N GLU A 87 4.73 -1.54 24.39
CA GLU A 87 5.01 -1.46 25.84
C GLU A 87 4.40 -0.24 26.49
N ARG A 88 4.32 0.88 25.77
CA ARG A 88 3.66 2.11 26.22
C ARG A 88 2.15 2.13 25.94
N LYS A 89 1.60 1.04 25.37
CA LYS A 89 0.16 0.92 25.01
C LYS A 89 -0.32 2.08 24.13
N MET A 90 0.46 2.39 23.10
CA MET A 90 0.16 3.51 22.20
C MET A 90 -0.72 3.08 21.01
N ILE A 91 -0.90 1.79 20.81
CA ILE A 91 -1.71 1.23 19.72
C ILE A 91 -3.16 1.11 20.23
N PRO A 92 -4.13 1.85 19.67
CA PRO A 92 -5.54 1.68 20.00
C PRO A 92 -6.07 0.29 19.61
N ASP A 93 -7.08 -0.20 20.32
CA ASP A 93 -7.66 -1.53 20.09
C ASP A 93 -8.24 -1.73 18.68
N ASP A 94 -8.65 -0.64 18.04
CA ASP A 94 -9.21 -0.64 16.68
C ASP A 94 -8.18 -0.34 15.58
N VAL A 95 -6.90 -0.25 15.93
CA VAL A 95 -5.78 -0.04 15.01
C VAL A 95 -4.91 -1.29 14.93
N ARG A 96 -4.55 -1.67 13.71
CA ARG A 96 -3.63 -2.78 13.43
C ARG A 96 -2.29 -2.23 12.98
N VAL A 97 -1.24 -2.65 13.64
CA VAL A 97 0.11 -2.45 13.10
C VAL A 97 0.39 -3.51 12.04
N GLN A 98 1.00 -3.08 10.95
CA GLN A 98 1.49 -3.96 9.89
C GLN A 98 3.01 -4.00 9.94
N VAL A 99 3.58 -5.19 9.80
CA VAL A 99 5.03 -5.41 9.81
C VAL A 99 5.46 -6.20 8.59
N LEU A 100 6.44 -5.67 7.87
CA LEU A 100 6.98 -6.30 6.68
C LEU A 100 8.03 -7.36 7.05
N THR A 101 8.05 -8.48 6.34
CA THR A 101 9.12 -9.46 6.44
C THR A 101 9.28 -10.25 5.13
N GLN A 102 10.48 -10.74 4.87
CA GLN A 102 10.72 -11.68 3.77
C GLN A 102 10.31 -13.10 4.16
N CYS A 103 10.07 -13.96 3.17
CA CYS A 103 9.76 -15.38 3.35
C CYS A 103 10.98 -16.20 3.81
N ARG A 104 11.56 -15.85 4.96
CA ARG A 104 12.73 -16.48 5.56
C ARG A 104 12.49 -16.72 7.04
N LYS A 105 12.82 -17.93 7.50
CA LYS A 105 12.48 -18.39 8.85
C LYS A 105 12.96 -17.44 9.95
N GLU A 106 14.22 -17.11 9.93
CA GLU A 106 14.83 -16.25 10.96
C GLU A 106 14.23 -14.83 11.00
N LEU A 107 13.80 -14.31 9.85
CA LEU A 107 13.14 -13.00 9.77
C LEU A 107 11.69 -13.07 10.25
N ILE A 108 10.97 -14.13 9.91
CA ILE A 108 9.59 -14.35 10.37
C ILE A 108 9.56 -14.53 11.90
N GLU A 109 10.45 -15.38 12.47
CA GLU A 109 10.55 -15.58 13.91
C GLU A 109 10.84 -14.23 14.63
N ARG A 110 11.81 -13.45 14.12
CA ARG A 110 12.14 -12.13 14.66
C ARG A 110 10.99 -11.13 14.54
N THR A 111 10.19 -11.22 13.48
CA THR A 111 8.98 -10.42 13.30
C THR A 111 7.96 -10.74 14.38
N PHE A 112 7.70 -12.02 14.67
CA PHE A 112 6.79 -12.43 15.74
C PHE A 112 7.25 -12.00 17.13
N GLU A 113 8.57 -12.08 17.42
CA GLU A 113 9.13 -11.49 18.65
C GLU A 113 8.82 -9.99 18.77
N SER A 114 8.90 -9.26 17.65
CA SER A 114 8.69 -7.79 17.65
C SER A 114 7.25 -7.39 17.95
N ILE A 115 6.25 -8.20 17.57
CA ILE A 115 4.83 -7.93 17.78
C ILE A 115 4.27 -8.57 19.06
N GLU A 116 5.10 -9.24 19.86
CA GLU A 116 4.64 -9.83 21.12
C GLU A 116 3.95 -8.80 22.01
N GLY A 117 2.73 -9.13 22.46
CA GLY A 117 1.89 -8.23 23.25
C GLY A 117 0.88 -7.40 22.44
N CYS A 118 0.90 -7.46 21.11
CA CYS A 118 -0.17 -6.90 20.29
C CYS A 118 -1.45 -7.75 20.43
N SER A 119 -2.61 -7.08 20.53
CA SER A 119 -3.92 -7.76 20.45
C SER A 119 -4.22 -8.24 19.04
N GLN A 120 -3.72 -7.54 18.02
CA GLN A 120 -3.84 -7.89 16.61
C GLN A 120 -2.71 -7.26 15.80
N ALA A 121 -2.23 -7.98 14.77
CA ALA A 121 -1.22 -7.46 13.84
C ALA A 121 -1.40 -8.03 12.44
N ILE A 122 -0.93 -7.30 11.43
CA ILE A 122 -0.80 -7.77 10.05
C ILE A 122 0.66 -8.15 9.84
N VAL A 123 0.91 -9.40 9.48
CA VAL A 123 2.24 -9.87 9.05
C VAL A 123 2.27 -9.89 7.54
N HIS A 124 3.03 -8.98 6.97
CA HIS A 124 3.14 -8.78 5.53
C HIS A 124 4.38 -9.50 4.99
N ILE A 125 4.17 -10.59 4.27
CA ILE A 125 5.24 -11.32 3.57
C ILE A 125 5.22 -11.00 2.08
N TYR A 126 6.38 -11.02 1.46
CA TYR A 126 6.52 -10.79 0.02
C TYR A 126 7.67 -11.60 -0.57
N ASN A 127 7.58 -11.85 -1.85
CA ASN A 127 8.70 -12.26 -2.69
C ASN A 127 8.48 -11.79 -4.13
N SER A 128 9.57 -11.54 -4.84
CA SER A 128 9.53 -11.03 -6.21
C SER A 128 9.08 -12.09 -7.20
N THR A 129 8.16 -11.72 -8.10
CA THR A 129 7.49 -12.64 -9.01
C THR A 129 7.67 -12.31 -10.50
N SER A 130 8.18 -11.09 -10.82
CA SER A 130 8.30 -10.65 -12.22
C SER A 130 9.24 -11.53 -13.05
N THR A 131 8.95 -11.62 -14.35
CA THR A 131 9.79 -12.32 -15.33
C THR A 131 11.26 -11.89 -15.21
N LEU A 132 11.52 -10.58 -15.13
CA LEU A 132 12.88 -10.05 -15.03
C LEU A 132 13.61 -10.56 -13.78
N GLN A 133 12.95 -10.57 -12.63
CA GLN A 133 13.57 -11.02 -11.39
C GLN A 133 13.78 -12.52 -11.36
N ARG A 134 12.84 -13.30 -11.87
CA ARG A 134 12.98 -14.76 -12.01
C ARG A 134 14.17 -15.12 -12.89
N ASP A 135 14.27 -14.48 -14.06
CA ASP A 135 15.27 -14.84 -15.08
C ASP A 135 16.67 -14.32 -14.76
N VAL A 136 16.76 -13.07 -14.23
CA VAL A 136 18.04 -12.35 -14.14
C VAL A 136 18.60 -12.32 -12.72
N VAL A 137 17.72 -12.23 -11.70
CA VAL A 137 18.15 -12.08 -10.30
C VAL A 137 18.24 -13.43 -9.58
N PHE A 138 17.15 -14.21 -9.66
CA PHE A 138 17.05 -15.47 -8.91
C PHE A 138 17.47 -16.69 -9.72
N HIS A 139 17.37 -16.64 -11.04
CA HIS A 139 17.54 -17.80 -11.92
C HIS A 139 16.64 -18.98 -11.49
N MET A 140 15.40 -18.67 -11.15
CA MET A 140 14.39 -19.61 -10.65
C MET A 140 13.20 -19.68 -11.59
N ASN A 141 12.62 -20.87 -11.71
CA ASN A 141 11.36 -21.08 -12.41
C ASN A 141 10.16 -20.72 -11.53
N GLU A 142 8.95 -20.76 -12.11
CA GLU A 142 7.72 -20.41 -11.41
C GLU A 142 7.45 -21.28 -10.19
N ASP A 143 7.70 -22.60 -10.27
CA ASP A 143 7.46 -23.53 -9.15
C ASP A 143 8.37 -23.24 -7.96
N GLU A 144 9.62 -22.88 -8.21
CA GLU A 144 10.57 -22.48 -7.17
C GLU A 144 10.14 -21.18 -6.47
N ILE A 145 9.65 -20.21 -7.25
CA ILE A 145 9.12 -18.94 -6.72
C ILE A 145 7.85 -19.16 -5.89
N VAL A 146 6.93 -19.99 -6.37
CA VAL A 146 5.72 -20.38 -5.60
C VAL A 146 6.12 -21.05 -4.29
N ASN A 147 7.11 -21.95 -4.32
CA ASN A 147 7.57 -22.64 -3.11
C ASN A 147 8.08 -21.67 -2.04
N ILE A 148 8.78 -20.59 -2.42
CA ILE A 148 9.22 -19.55 -1.46
C ILE A 148 8.03 -18.95 -0.73
N ALA A 149 6.98 -18.56 -1.45
CA ALA A 149 5.78 -17.97 -0.88
C ALA A 149 5.00 -18.96 0.03
N VAL A 150 4.85 -20.19 -0.44
CA VAL A 150 4.16 -21.26 0.30
C VAL A 150 4.88 -21.62 1.59
N GLU A 151 6.20 -21.79 1.55
CA GLU A 151 7.00 -22.08 2.75
C GLU A 151 6.99 -20.89 3.72
N GLY A 152 7.12 -19.65 3.22
CA GLY A 152 6.95 -18.45 4.04
C GLY A 152 5.58 -18.41 4.74
N THR A 153 4.52 -18.69 4.01
CA THR A 153 3.15 -18.76 4.55
C THR A 153 3.00 -19.83 5.63
N LYS A 154 3.57 -21.01 5.43
CA LYS A 154 3.56 -22.09 6.44
C LYS A 154 4.27 -21.66 7.73
N MET A 155 5.42 -20.97 7.60
CA MET A 155 6.17 -20.47 8.75
C MET A 155 5.37 -19.42 9.54
N VAL A 156 4.75 -18.45 8.85
CA VAL A 156 3.86 -17.47 9.51
C VAL A 156 2.69 -18.17 10.19
N LYS A 157 2.06 -19.14 9.52
CA LYS A 157 0.95 -19.90 10.07
C LYS A 157 1.33 -20.69 11.33
N GLU A 158 2.54 -21.23 11.37
CA GLU A 158 3.05 -21.94 12.54
C GLU A 158 3.27 -20.98 13.71
N CYS A 159 3.96 -19.86 13.49
CA CYS A 159 4.15 -18.85 14.52
C CYS A 159 2.82 -18.24 15.01
N ALA A 160 1.84 -18.10 14.12
CA ALA A 160 0.53 -17.57 14.47
C ALA A 160 -0.29 -18.47 15.40
N LYS A 161 -0.03 -19.80 15.45
CA LYS A 161 -0.74 -20.71 16.35
C LYS A 161 -0.50 -20.39 17.83
N ASP A 162 0.72 -20.02 18.16
CA ASP A 162 1.17 -19.75 19.53
C ASP A 162 1.03 -18.27 19.91
N PHE A 163 0.65 -17.42 18.93
CA PHE A 163 0.48 -15.99 19.16
C PHE A 163 -0.86 -15.72 19.89
N PRO A 164 -0.84 -15.02 21.05
CA PRO A 164 -2.04 -14.83 21.87
C PRO A 164 -3.07 -13.86 21.26
N GLY A 165 -2.64 -13.03 20.29
CA GLY A 165 -3.49 -12.08 19.57
C GLY A 165 -3.99 -12.62 18.23
N LYS A 166 -4.65 -11.75 17.44
CA LYS A 166 -5.09 -12.07 16.08
C LYS A 166 -4.01 -11.71 15.07
N ILE A 167 -3.59 -12.67 14.24
CA ILE A 167 -2.71 -12.45 13.10
C ILE A 167 -3.53 -12.45 11.81
N ILE A 168 -3.31 -11.43 10.98
CA ILE A 168 -3.81 -11.36 9.62
C ILE A 168 -2.58 -11.49 8.71
N LEU A 169 -2.64 -12.42 7.76
CA LEU A 169 -1.58 -12.55 6.77
C LEU A 169 -1.84 -11.58 5.62
N GLU A 170 -0.82 -10.83 5.24
CA GLU A 170 -0.75 -10.14 3.97
C GLU A 170 0.33 -10.76 3.10
N TYR A 171 0.04 -10.93 1.81
CA TYR A 171 0.98 -11.40 0.81
C TYR A 171 1.05 -10.46 -0.39
N SER A 172 2.27 -10.07 -0.77
CA SER A 172 2.53 -9.31 -2.01
C SER A 172 3.38 -10.12 -2.99
N PRO A 173 2.86 -10.44 -4.21
CA PRO A 173 3.71 -10.82 -5.33
C PRO A 173 4.43 -9.56 -5.84
N GLU A 174 5.60 -9.26 -5.28
CA GLU A 174 6.34 -8.04 -5.58
C GLU A 174 6.60 -7.92 -7.09
N SER A 175 6.51 -6.69 -7.62
CA SER A 175 6.57 -6.42 -9.06
C SER A 175 5.41 -7.07 -9.85
N PHE A 176 4.21 -7.07 -9.28
CA PHE A 176 3.01 -7.64 -9.90
C PHE A 176 2.79 -7.12 -11.33
N THR A 177 3.00 -5.83 -11.60
CA THR A 177 2.83 -5.25 -12.95
C THR A 177 3.80 -5.78 -14.00
N GLY A 178 4.87 -6.45 -13.58
CA GLY A 178 5.84 -7.15 -14.43
C GLY A 178 5.70 -8.68 -14.39
N THR A 179 4.62 -9.19 -13.80
CA THR A 179 4.33 -10.61 -13.63
C THR A 179 3.18 -11.02 -14.55
N GLU A 180 3.25 -12.20 -15.15
CA GLU A 180 2.16 -12.76 -15.95
C GLU A 180 0.94 -13.01 -15.06
N LEU A 181 -0.25 -12.56 -15.48
CA LEU A 181 -1.46 -12.66 -14.68
C LEU A 181 -1.82 -14.11 -14.25
N PRO A 182 -1.72 -15.12 -15.13
CA PRO A 182 -1.97 -16.51 -14.71
C PRO A 182 -1.00 -16.98 -13.63
N PHE A 183 0.26 -16.54 -13.69
CA PHE A 183 1.25 -16.86 -12.65
C PHE A 183 0.98 -16.10 -11.35
N ALA A 184 0.66 -14.81 -11.42
CA ALA A 184 0.26 -14.02 -10.26
C ALA A 184 -0.96 -14.63 -9.56
N LEU A 185 -1.98 -15.04 -10.32
CA LEU A 185 -3.16 -15.72 -9.77
C LEU A 185 -2.78 -17.04 -9.08
N ARG A 186 -1.95 -17.86 -9.75
CA ARG A 186 -1.49 -19.14 -9.21
C ARG A 186 -0.80 -18.97 -7.85
N ILE A 187 0.20 -18.10 -7.77
CA ILE A 187 0.97 -17.92 -6.53
C ILE A 187 0.09 -17.37 -5.40
N CYS A 188 -0.76 -16.38 -5.68
CA CYS A 188 -1.70 -15.85 -4.70
C CYS A 188 -2.69 -16.90 -4.21
N THR A 189 -3.21 -17.74 -5.10
CA THR A 189 -4.13 -18.84 -4.76
C THR A 189 -3.44 -19.91 -3.89
N GLU A 190 -2.19 -20.27 -4.19
CA GLU A 190 -1.43 -21.23 -3.36
C GLU A 190 -1.15 -20.67 -1.95
N VAL A 191 -0.85 -19.38 -1.83
CA VAL A 191 -0.70 -18.70 -0.53
C VAL A 191 -2.02 -18.67 0.23
N GLN A 192 -3.13 -18.27 -0.42
CA GLN A 192 -4.48 -18.25 0.15
C GLN A 192 -4.88 -19.62 0.71
N LYS A 193 -4.70 -20.70 -0.09
CA LYS A 193 -4.99 -22.09 0.31
C LYS A 193 -4.10 -22.53 1.47
N THR A 194 -2.81 -22.23 1.43
CA THR A 194 -1.84 -22.59 2.47
C THR A 194 -2.17 -21.91 3.79
N TRP A 195 -2.51 -20.64 3.76
CA TRP A 195 -2.99 -19.91 4.94
C TRP A 195 -4.30 -20.52 5.49
N GLY A 196 -5.17 -20.96 4.60
CA GLY A 196 -6.50 -21.45 4.93
C GLY A 196 -7.45 -20.28 5.17
N ALA A 197 -7.39 -19.29 4.28
CA ALA A 197 -8.25 -18.13 4.36
C ALA A 197 -9.72 -18.50 4.26
N THR A 198 -10.56 -17.81 5.04
CA THR A 198 -12.03 -17.91 5.00
C THR A 198 -12.63 -16.51 5.07
N LYS A 199 -13.92 -16.39 4.84
CA LYS A 199 -14.64 -15.11 4.96
C LYS A 199 -14.50 -14.49 6.36
N GLU A 200 -14.47 -15.32 7.40
CA GLU A 200 -14.34 -14.90 8.80
C GLU A 200 -12.88 -14.59 9.19
N ASN A 201 -11.93 -15.17 8.46
CA ASN A 201 -10.50 -14.95 8.64
C ASN A 201 -9.83 -14.74 7.28
N PRO A 202 -10.08 -13.58 6.62
CA PRO A 202 -9.57 -13.31 5.29
C PRO A 202 -8.06 -13.12 5.28
N ILE A 203 -7.47 -13.34 4.10
CA ILE A 203 -6.10 -12.93 3.79
C ILE A 203 -6.12 -11.59 3.04
N ILE A 204 -5.10 -10.78 3.23
CA ILE A 204 -4.86 -9.61 2.38
C ILE A 204 -3.96 -10.07 1.22
N ILE A 205 -4.44 -9.92 -0.01
CA ILE A 205 -3.62 -10.07 -1.22
C ILE A 205 -3.38 -8.68 -1.76
N ASN A 206 -2.14 -8.23 -1.66
CA ASN A 206 -1.73 -6.89 -2.09
C ASN A 206 -1.02 -7.00 -3.44
N LEU A 207 -1.53 -6.32 -4.45
CA LEU A 207 -1.02 -6.36 -5.83
C LEU A 207 -0.27 -5.06 -6.16
N PRO A 208 1.06 -4.97 -5.85
CA PRO A 208 1.76 -3.70 -5.97
C PRO A 208 2.09 -3.34 -7.41
N SER A 209 1.81 -2.11 -7.80
CA SER A 209 2.46 -1.47 -8.93
C SER A 209 3.83 -0.95 -8.47
N THR A 210 4.75 -1.88 -8.19
CA THR A 210 6.11 -1.57 -7.70
C THR A 210 6.83 -0.59 -8.61
N VAL A 211 6.55 -0.66 -9.91
CA VAL A 211 6.88 0.34 -10.93
C VAL A 211 5.65 0.51 -11.82
N GLU A 212 5.26 1.75 -12.11
CA GLU A 212 4.19 2.03 -13.07
C GLU A 212 4.65 1.70 -14.51
N MET A 213 4.46 0.46 -14.93
CA MET A 213 4.89 -0.02 -16.24
C MET A 213 3.93 0.36 -17.38
N ASN A 214 2.64 0.55 -17.05
CA ASN A 214 1.57 0.83 -18.01
C ASN A 214 0.71 2.03 -17.56
N THR A 215 -0.29 2.37 -18.36
CA THR A 215 -1.29 3.38 -18.01
C THR A 215 -2.26 2.85 -16.95
N PRO A 216 -2.94 3.74 -16.16
CA PRO A 216 -3.82 3.33 -15.06
C PRO A 216 -4.94 2.37 -15.45
N ASN A 217 -5.51 2.54 -16.65
CA ASN A 217 -6.55 1.65 -17.16
C ASN A 217 -6.06 0.21 -17.36
N VAL A 218 -4.80 0.01 -17.73
CA VAL A 218 -4.21 -1.33 -17.85
C VAL A 218 -4.04 -1.97 -16.48
N TYR A 219 -3.62 -1.19 -15.48
CA TYR A 219 -3.55 -1.69 -14.11
C TYR A 219 -4.94 -2.04 -13.57
N ALA A 220 -5.95 -1.21 -13.83
CA ALA A 220 -7.34 -1.52 -13.47
C ALA A 220 -7.84 -2.80 -14.15
N ASP A 221 -7.54 -3.01 -15.43
CA ASP A 221 -7.85 -4.26 -16.13
C ASP A 221 -7.20 -5.47 -15.44
N GLN A 222 -5.94 -5.35 -15.01
CA GLN A 222 -5.24 -6.41 -14.26
C GLN A 222 -5.90 -6.69 -12.91
N ILE A 223 -6.28 -5.65 -12.17
CA ILE A 223 -6.96 -5.78 -10.88
C ILE A 223 -8.34 -6.43 -11.04
N GLU A 224 -9.15 -5.98 -12.03
CA GLU A 224 -10.47 -6.59 -12.26
C GLU A 224 -10.34 -8.04 -12.72
N TRP A 225 -9.33 -8.34 -13.55
CA TRP A 225 -9.06 -9.70 -13.95
C TRP A 225 -8.73 -10.59 -12.75
N MET A 226 -7.81 -10.18 -11.88
CA MET A 226 -7.48 -10.90 -10.65
C MET A 226 -8.71 -11.07 -9.75
N ASN A 227 -9.45 -9.97 -9.53
CA ASN A 227 -10.67 -9.95 -8.72
C ASN A 227 -11.70 -11.00 -9.15
N ARG A 228 -11.84 -11.23 -10.45
CA ARG A 228 -12.82 -12.18 -11.02
C ARG A 228 -12.31 -13.62 -11.07
N HIS A 229 -11.01 -13.84 -11.05
CA HIS A 229 -10.42 -15.16 -11.19
C HIS A 229 -10.08 -15.84 -9.87
N PHE A 230 -10.14 -15.13 -8.74
CA PHE A 230 -10.05 -15.76 -7.43
C PHE A 230 -11.28 -16.63 -7.17
N GLU A 231 -11.05 -17.93 -6.92
CA GLU A 231 -12.14 -18.91 -6.71
C GLU A 231 -12.98 -18.60 -5.45
N ASP A 232 -12.32 -18.21 -4.36
CA ASP A 232 -12.93 -17.83 -3.08
C ASP A 232 -12.63 -16.37 -2.77
N ARG A 233 -13.23 -15.47 -3.56
CA ARG A 233 -13.02 -14.03 -3.47
C ARG A 233 -13.42 -13.42 -2.11
N ASP A 234 -14.42 -13.98 -1.48
CA ASP A 234 -14.95 -13.54 -0.17
C ASP A 234 -13.94 -13.74 0.98
N SER A 235 -12.95 -14.62 0.80
CA SER A 235 -11.87 -14.85 1.76
C SER A 235 -10.66 -13.95 1.56
N ILE A 236 -10.73 -13.00 0.61
CA ILE A 236 -9.63 -12.08 0.25
C ILE A 236 -10.04 -10.63 0.48
N ILE A 237 -9.16 -9.87 1.14
CA ILE A 237 -9.13 -8.42 1.08
C ILE A 237 -8.15 -8.05 -0.05
N LEU A 238 -8.68 -7.59 -1.18
CA LEU A 238 -7.86 -7.23 -2.33
C LEU A 238 -7.29 -5.83 -2.15
N SER A 239 -5.97 -5.76 -1.97
CA SER A 239 -5.23 -4.53 -1.72
C SER A 239 -4.44 -4.09 -2.95
N VAL A 240 -4.26 -2.79 -3.10
CA VAL A 240 -3.41 -2.20 -4.13
C VAL A 240 -2.40 -1.24 -3.49
N HIS A 241 -1.19 -1.23 -4.06
CA HIS A 241 -0.08 -0.39 -3.62
C HIS A 241 0.59 0.26 -4.85
N PRO A 242 0.01 1.31 -5.41
CA PRO A 242 0.59 1.98 -6.57
C PRO A 242 1.72 2.91 -6.18
N HIS A 243 2.84 2.85 -6.94
CA HIS A 243 3.83 3.93 -7.03
C HIS A 243 3.43 4.96 -8.09
N ASN A 244 4.21 6.03 -8.23
CA ASN A 244 3.86 7.21 -9.02
C ASN A 244 4.89 7.50 -10.12
N ASP A 245 5.56 6.49 -10.68
CA ASP A 245 6.67 6.64 -11.64
C ASP A 245 6.26 7.41 -12.91
N ARG A 246 5.00 7.31 -13.30
CA ARG A 246 4.43 8.00 -14.47
C ARG A 246 3.63 9.26 -14.10
N GLY A 247 3.53 9.58 -12.80
CA GLY A 247 2.67 10.65 -12.31
C GLY A 247 1.17 10.30 -12.33
N THR A 248 0.82 9.01 -12.31
CA THR A 248 -0.56 8.54 -12.44
C THR A 248 -1.00 7.64 -11.27
N GLY A 249 -0.26 7.62 -10.16
CA GLY A 249 -0.54 6.75 -9.01
C GLY A 249 -1.93 6.94 -8.42
N VAL A 250 -2.42 8.19 -8.28
CA VAL A 250 -3.79 8.48 -7.81
C VAL A 250 -4.82 7.87 -8.75
N ALA A 251 -4.69 8.09 -10.07
CA ALA A 251 -5.58 7.50 -11.05
C ALA A 251 -5.53 5.96 -11.03
N SER A 252 -4.33 5.38 -10.85
CA SER A 252 -4.18 3.92 -10.72
C SER A 252 -4.96 3.36 -9.54
N ALA A 253 -4.92 4.03 -8.37
CA ALA A 253 -5.68 3.62 -7.20
C ALA A 253 -7.20 3.78 -7.39
N GLU A 254 -7.66 4.95 -7.87
CA GLU A 254 -9.08 5.20 -8.09
C GLU A 254 -9.71 4.20 -9.08
N LEU A 255 -9.04 3.95 -10.20
CA LEU A 255 -9.52 2.95 -11.18
C LEU A 255 -9.46 1.53 -10.62
N SER A 256 -8.51 1.22 -9.73
CA SER A 256 -8.44 -0.08 -9.06
C SER A 256 -9.60 -0.29 -8.09
N LEU A 257 -10.08 0.76 -7.42
CA LEU A 257 -11.29 0.70 -6.59
C LEU A 257 -12.53 0.38 -7.43
N LEU A 258 -12.65 0.98 -8.63
CA LEU A 258 -13.70 0.61 -9.60
C LEU A 258 -13.56 -0.85 -10.04
N ALA A 259 -12.32 -1.33 -10.18
CA ALA A 259 -11.99 -2.70 -10.58
C ALA A 259 -12.21 -3.76 -9.48
N GLY A 260 -12.57 -3.33 -8.26
CA GLY A 260 -12.93 -4.22 -7.16
C GLY A 260 -11.88 -4.38 -6.08
N ALA A 261 -10.89 -3.49 -5.99
CA ALA A 261 -10.00 -3.41 -4.84
C ALA A 261 -10.77 -2.96 -3.59
N ASP A 262 -10.46 -3.57 -2.45
CA ASP A 262 -11.08 -3.29 -1.15
C ASP A 262 -10.23 -2.33 -0.31
N ARG A 263 -8.93 -2.29 -0.57
CA ARG A 263 -7.93 -1.66 0.28
C ARG A 263 -6.88 -0.92 -0.56
N VAL A 264 -6.38 0.19 -0.03
CA VAL A 264 -5.33 1.00 -0.66
C VAL A 264 -4.21 1.25 0.36
N GLU A 265 -2.99 0.92 -0.03
CA GLU A 265 -1.77 1.34 0.66
C GLU A 265 -1.17 2.55 -0.01
N GLY A 266 -0.75 3.52 0.79
CA GLY A 266 -0.10 4.72 0.29
C GLY A 266 0.42 5.60 1.43
N THR A 267 0.86 6.80 1.08
CA THR A 267 1.46 7.73 2.03
C THR A 267 0.79 9.10 1.97
N LEU A 268 0.99 9.88 3.02
CA LEU A 268 0.62 11.28 3.02
C LEU A 268 1.45 12.02 1.95
N PHE A 269 0.77 12.78 1.09
CA PHE A 269 1.36 13.56 0.00
C PHE A 269 2.20 12.73 -0.99
N GLY A 270 2.04 11.41 -1.01
CA GLY A 270 2.71 10.53 -1.95
C GLY A 270 4.21 10.35 -1.72
N ASN A 271 4.70 10.54 -0.49
CA ASN A 271 6.11 10.30 -0.16
C ASN A 271 6.52 8.84 -0.42
N GLY A 272 7.72 8.63 -0.91
CA GLY A 272 8.26 7.30 -1.18
C GLY A 272 9.44 7.31 -2.14
N GLU A 273 9.95 6.13 -2.41
CA GLU A 273 11.08 5.97 -3.34
C GLU A 273 10.78 6.48 -4.75
N ARG A 274 11.82 6.89 -5.46
CA ARG A 274 11.78 7.40 -6.84
C ARG A 274 10.87 8.64 -6.95
N THR A 275 9.65 8.46 -7.42
CA THR A 275 8.63 9.52 -7.58
C THR A 275 7.55 9.46 -6.51
N GLY A 276 7.67 8.51 -5.58
CA GLY A 276 6.78 8.32 -4.44
C GLY A 276 5.75 7.23 -4.59
N ASN A 277 5.01 7.02 -3.52
CA ASN A 277 3.82 6.17 -3.44
C ASN A 277 2.58 6.93 -3.94
N VAL A 278 1.45 6.24 -4.00
CA VAL A 278 0.17 6.92 -4.20
C VAL A 278 -0.12 7.86 -3.02
N ASP A 279 -0.60 9.05 -3.34
CA ASP A 279 -1.03 10.04 -2.37
C ASP A 279 -2.46 9.73 -1.87
N VAL A 280 -2.54 9.19 -0.65
CA VAL A 280 -3.83 8.83 -0.04
C VAL A 280 -4.71 10.04 0.25
N LEU A 281 -4.12 11.21 0.54
CA LEU A 281 -4.90 12.43 0.78
C LEU A 281 -5.59 12.91 -0.49
N ASN A 282 -4.91 12.85 -1.63
CA ASN A 282 -5.54 13.20 -2.90
C ASN A 282 -6.74 12.30 -3.20
N ILE A 283 -6.64 10.98 -2.97
CA ILE A 283 -7.77 10.07 -3.16
C ILE A 283 -8.91 10.43 -2.19
N ALA A 284 -8.58 10.66 -0.91
CA ALA A 284 -9.56 11.01 0.11
C ALA A 284 -10.31 12.32 -0.22
N TYR A 285 -9.58 13.37 -0.64
CA TYR A 285 -10.20 14.63 -1.06
C TYR A 285 -10.99 14.50 -2.36
N ASN A 286 -10.54 13.67 -3.30
CA ASN A 286 -11.30 13.38 -4.51
C ASN A 286 -12.65 12.73 -4.15
N MET A 287 -12.67 11.74 -3.25
CA MET A 287 -13.92 11.15 -2.73
C MET A 287 -14.79 12.19 -2.05
N PHE A 288 -14.23 12.98 -1.15
CA PHE A 288 -14.96 14.04 -0.45
C PHE A 288 -15.61 15.03 -1.43
N SER A 289 -14.90 15.41 -2.50
CA SER A 289 -15.42 16.31 -3.55
C SER A 289 -16.60 15.73 -4.34
N GLN A 290 -16.80 14.41 -4.27
CA GLN A 290 -17.93 13.70 -4.88
C GLN A 290 -19.03 13.33 -3.85
N GLY A 291 -18.93 13.84 -2.62
CA GLY A 291 -19.90 13.57 -1.56
C GLY A 291 -19.75 12.18 -0.92
N ILE A 292 -18.60 11.57 -1.04
CA ILE A 292 -18.28 10.28 -0.42
C ILE A 292 -17.42 10.54 0.81
N ASP A 293 -17.87 10.04 1.96
CA ASP A 293 -17.11 10.11 3.21
C ASP A 293 -15.82 9.25 3.10
N PRO A 294 -14.63 9.86 3.12
CA PRO A 294 -13.38 9.11 3.03
C PRO A 294 -13.04 8.35 4.31
N GLN A 295 -13.80 8.53 5.39
CA GLN A 295 -13.54 7.95 6.72
C GLN A 295 -12.15 8.30 7.29
N LEU A 296 -11.58 9.41 6.84
CA LEU A 296 -10.38 10.03 7.38
C LEU A 296 -10.68 11.45 7.83
N ASN A 297 -10.11 11.86 8.95
CA ASN A 297 -10.25 13.22 9.50
C ASN A 297 -9.28 14.16 8.80
N ILE A 298 -9.64 14.61 7.59
CA ILE A 298 -8.82 15.45 6.72
C ILE A 298 -9.21 16.93 6.74
N GLU A 299 -10.04 17.36 7.71
CA GLU A 299 -10.55 18.74 7.80
C GLU A 299 -9.44 19.79 7.93
N HIS A 300 -8.37 19.46 8.64
CA HIS A 300 -7.31 20.40 8.97
C HIS A 300 -6.02 20.15 8.16
N ILE A 301 -6.08 20.38 6.83
CA ILE A 301 -4.94 20.13 5.93
C ILE A 301 -3.64 20.83 6.37
N ASN A 302 -3.70 22.02 6.96
CA ASN A 302 -2.51 22.75 7.40
C ASN A 302 -1.78 22.02 8.55
N GLU A 303 -2.52 21.39 9.47
CA GLU A 303 -1.93 20.57 10.53
C GLU A 303 -1.25 19.32 9.93
N ILE A 304 -1.87 18.70 8.93
CA ILE A 304 -1.28 17.55 8.22
C ILE A 304 0.05 17.96 7.57
N ILE A 305 0.07 19.11 6.91
CA ILE A 305 1.28 19.65 6.28
C ILE A 305 2.38 19.90 7.32
N GLU A 306 2.05 20.55 8.45
CA GLU A 306 3.03 20.85 9.50
C GLU A 306 3.67 19.60 10.09
N ILE A 307 2.88 18.57 10.40
CA ILE A 307 3.38 17.30 10.92
C ILE A 307 4.24 16.60 9.86
N TYR A 308 3.74 16.52 8.64
CA TYR A 308 4.47 15.88 7.54
C TYR A 308 5.83 16.57 7.26
N GLU A 309 5.84 17.90 7.08
CA GLU A 309 7.07 18.65 6.80
C GLU A 309 8.08 18.55 7.95
N ARG A 310 7.61 18.45 9.20
CA ARG A 310 8.47 18.25 10.37
C ARG A 310 9.07 16.87 10.44
N CYS A 311 8.25 15.82 10.27
CA CYS A 311 8.69 14.43 10.40
C CYS A 311 9.46 13.95 9.16
N CYS A 312 8.98 14.27 7.95
CA CYS A 312 9.62 13.83 6.71
C CYS A 312 10.72 14.77 6.24
N LYS A 313 10.77 16.03 6.72
CA LYS A 313 11.75 17.05 6.33
C LYS A 313 11.72 17.36 4.82
N ILE A 314 10.57 17.14 4.19
CA ILE A 314 10.31 17.41 2.77
C ILE A 314 9.17 18.42 2.65
N PRO A 315 9.39 19.58 2.00
CA PRO A 315 8.33 20.58 1.82
C PRO A 315 7.29 20.12 0.79
N ILE A 316 6.03 20.51 1.01
CA ILE A 316 4.95 20.26 0.05
C ILE A 316 5.16 21.14 -1.19
N HIS A 317 4.98 20.53 -2.36
CA HIS A 317 5.07 21.28 -3.62
C HIS A 317 4.02 22.40 -3.67
N PRO A 318 4.39 23.66 -4.05
CA PRO A 318 3.45 24.79 -3.99
C PRO A 318 2.17 24.63 -4.82
N ARG A 319 2.16 23.73 -5.79
CA ARG A 319 0.99 23.38 -6.62
C ARG A 319 0.49 21.97 -6.39
N HIS A 320 0.80 21.40 -5.22
CA HIS A 320 0.25 20.09 -4.85
C HIS A 320 -1.29 20.18 -4.77
N PRO A 321 -2.05 19.24 -5.36
CA PRO A 321 -3.50 19.24 -5.24
C PRO A 321 -3.95 19.38 -3.77
N TYR A 322 -4.95 20.22 -3.51
CA TYR A 322 -5.51 20.52 -2.20
C TYR A 322 -4.57 21.16 -1.15
N ALA A 323 -3.26 20.90 -1.18
CA ALA A 323 -2.31 21.28 -0.12
C ALA A 323 -1.38 22.43 -0.50
N GLY A 324 -1.13 22.63 -1.79
CA GLY A 324 -0.14 23.61 -2.27
C GLY A 324 -0.54 25.06 -2.00
N LYS A 325 0.40 25.88 -1.52
CA LYS A 325 0.19 27.30 -1.19
C LYS A 325 -0.38 28.13 -2.35
N LEU A 326 -0.17 27.73 -3.59
CA LEU A 326 -0.65 28.42 -4.78
C LEU A 326 -1.99 27.89 -5.31
N VAL A 327 -2.52 26.82 -4.75
CA VAL A 327 -3.77 26.20 -5.21
C VAL A 327 -4.98 27.09 -4.94
N PHE A 328 -4.95 27.85 -3.84
CA PHE A 328 -6.04 28.75 -3.43
C PHE A 328 -5.80 30.21 -3.86
N THR A 329 -4.82 30.47 -4.73
CA THR A 329 -4.48 31.81 -5.18
C THR A 329 -4.95 32.04 -6.61
N ALA A 330 -5.84 32.99 -6.82
CA ALA A 330 -6.24 33.44 -8.15
C ALA A 330 -5.30 34.57 -8.63
N PHE A 331 -4.66 34.35 -9.78
CA PHE A 331 -3.74 35.33 -10.39
C PHE A 331 -4.37 36.16 -11.51
N SER A 332 -5.47 35.70 -12.10
CA SER A 332 -6.17 36.39 -13.18
C SER A 332 -7.31 37.25 -12.60
N GLY A 333 -7.43 38.50 -13.07
CA GLY A 333 -8.46 39.43 -12.61
C GLY A 333 -9.89 38.91 -12.84
N SER A 334 -10.14 38.17 -13.92
CA SER A 334 -11.43 37.53 -14.17
C SER A 334 -11.76 36.43 -13.16
N HIS A 335 -10.78 35.65 -12.74
CA HIS A 335 -10.97 34.64 -11.71
C HIS A 335 -11.18 35.26 -10.34
N GLN A 336 -10.44 36.34 -10.01
CA GLN A 336 -10.64 37.08 -8.75
C GLN A 336 -12.08 37.68 -8.68
N ASP A 337 -12.54 38.27 -9.79
CA ASP A 337 -13.90 38.81 -9.86
C ASP A 337 -14.97 37.70 -9.71
N ALA A 338 -14.75 36.53 -10.33
CA ALA A 338 -15.67 35.40 -10.19
C ALA A 338 -15.74 34.87 -8.75
N ILE A 339 -14.58 34.75 -8.09
CA ILE A 339 -14.50 34.29 -6.67
C ILE A 339 -15.21 35.30 -5.75
N ASN A 340 -15.06 36.59 -6.01
CA ASN A 340 -15.74 37.62 -5.20
C ASN A 340 -17.27 37.68 -5.40
N LYS A 341 -17.80 37.08 -6.45
CA LYS A 341 -19.24 37.08 -6.79
C LYS A 341 -19.95 35.77 -6.40
N GLY A 342 -19.18 34.68 -6.20
CA GLY A 342 -19.70 33.35 -5.82
C GLY A 342 -19.57 33.08 -4.35
#